data_1dc73644e0f6e9cf13392607925e6085
#
_entry.id   1dc73644e0f6e9cf13392607925e6085
#
_cell.length_a   1.000
_cell.length_b   1.000
_cell.length_c   1.000
_cell.angle_alpha   90.00
_cell.angle_beta   90.00
_cell.angle_gamma   90.00
#
_symmetry.space_group_name_H-M   'P 1'
#
loop_
_entity.id
_entity.type
_entity.pdbx_description
1 polymer ?
#
loop_
_entity_poly.entity_id
_entity_poly.type
_entity_poly.pdbx_seq_one_letter_code
_entity_poly.pdbx_strand_id
1 'polypeptide(L)'
;VGEEAREMLGKTPGKLKAIRPLKDGVIADFQTTEILLTHFINKLNLKGIFARPTILICCPSNITSIEKSAIQDVALRCGAKKVYIEEEPKVAAIGAGLDISKPSGNMVIDIGGGTTDVAVLSLGDIVTSQSLKIAGDKMDQEIIKYVKDKYKLLIGDATAEEVKKQIGCAFEPDEETVMDVRGRDLVTGLPKTIQMNESETVSALGEVCETILIAAKQVLEQTPPELSADIVNKGIFLTGGGALLKNLDKFLEQGLKVPVFVADTPLDCVAEGCGVMLENTTYLQ
;
A
#
# COMPACT_ATOMS: atom_id res chain seq x y z
N VAL A 1 16.18 12.32 1.92
CA VAL A 1 15.54 11.00 1.74
C VAL A 1 14.83 10.65 3.04
N GLY A 2 13.69 9.95 2.96
CA GLY A 2 12.91 9.60 4.13
C GLY A 2 12.02 10.74 4.63
N GLU A 3 11.80 10.81 5.96
CA GLU A 3 10.85 11.76 6.59
C GLU A 3 11.16 13.22 6.24
N GLU A 4 12.44 13.63 6.27
CA GLU A 4 12.84 14.99 5.88
C GLU A 4 12.37 15.36 4.46
N ALA A 5 12.51 14.44 3.48
CA ALA A 5 12.06 14.69 2.13
C ALA A 5 10.52 14.70 2.02
N ARG A 6 9.84 13.88 2.83
CA ARG A 6 8.38 13.86 2.92
C ARG A 6 7.83 15.17 3.45
N GLU A 7 8.42 15.73 4.49
CA GLU A 7 8.03 17.05 5.04
C GLU A 7 8.20 18.19 4.04
N MET A 8 9.09 18.04 3.06
CA MET A 8 9.34 19.02 2.00
C MET A 8 8.31 18.98 0.86
N LEU A 9 7.51 17.94 0.75
CA LEU A 9 6.50 17.82 -0.32
C LEU A 9 5.52 19.00 -0.27
N GLY A 10 5.36 19.69 -1.39
CA GLY A 10 4.50 20.87 -1.49
C GLY A 10 5.01 22.15 -0.80
N LYS A 11 6.17 22.11 -0.16
CA LYS A 11 6.74 23.24 0.61
C LYS A 11 8.10 23.71 0.07
N THR A 12 8.61 23.14 -1.02
CA THR A 12 9.93 23.47 -1.56
C THR A 12 9.96 24.79 -2.33
N PRO A 13 10.98 25.66 -2.13
CA PRO A 13 11.21 26.82 -3.01
C PRO A 13 11.67 26.36 -4.40
N GLY A 14 11.51 27.19 -5.44
CA GLY A 14 11.69 26.83 -6.84
C GLY A 14 13.01 26.18 -7.27
N LYS A 15 14.05 26.24 -6.43
CA LYS A 15 15.36 25.59 -6.68
C LYS A 15 15.48 24.18 -6.07
N LEU A 16 14.56 23.80 -5.21
CA LEU A 16 14.51 22.47 -4.57
C LEU A 16 13.25 21.75 -5.05
N LYS A 17 13.34 20.46 -5.29
CA LYS A 17 12.21 19.64 -5.69
C LYS A 17 12.22 18.34 -4.88
N ALA A 18 11.17 18.11 -4.10
CA ALA A 18 10.91 16.80 -3.53
C ALA A 18 10.23 15.92 -4.60
N ILE A 19 10.79 14.74 -4.86
CA ILE A 19 10.36 13.83 -5.92
C ILE A 19 9.94 12.50 -5.28
N ARG A 20 8.80 11.97 -5.72
CA ARG A 20 8.40 10.58 -5.48
C ARG A 20 8.85 9.75 -6.69
N PRO A 21 9.93 8.93 -6.57
CA PRO A 21 10.48 8.21 -7.72
C PRO A 21 9.64 7.00 -8.12
N LEU A 22 8.82 6.49 -7.20
CA LEU A 22 7.87 5.41 -7.43
C LEU A 22 6.46 5.98 -7.42
N LYS A 23 5.63 5.53 -8.37
CA LYS A 23 4.22 5.90 -8.46
C LYS A 23 3.42 4.70 -8.98
N ASP A 24 2.24 4.47 -8.40
CA ASP A 24 1.34 3.39 -8.80
C ASP A 24 2.04 2.01 -8.84
N GLY A 25 2.96 1.76 -7.88
CA GLY A 25 3.73 0.50 -7.77
C GLY A 25 4.87 0.34 -8.78
N VAL A 26 5.15 1.34 -9.64
CA VAL A 26 6.18 1.25 -10.67
C VAL A 26 7.19 2.39 -10.59
N ILE A 27 8.35 2.21 -11.27
CA ILE A 27 9.39 3.26 -11.36
C ILE A 27 8.89 4.38 -12.27
N ALA A 28 8.63 5.56 -11.70
CA ALA A 28 8.28 6.77 -12.44
C ALA A 28 9.50 7.59 -12.86
N ASP A 29 10.58 7.54 -12.06
CA ASP A 29 11.85 8.20 -12.33
C ASP A 29 13.01 7.23 -12.03
N PHE A 30 13.62 6.73 -13.10
CA PHE A 30 14.67 5.72 -13.03
C PHE A 30 15.93 6.23 -12.31
N GLN A 31 16.38 7.45 -12.63
CA GLN A 31 17.60 8.03 -12.05
C GLN A 31 17.41 8.29 -10.55
N THR A 32 16.27 8.87 -10.17
CA THR A 32 15.97 9.12 -8.76
C THR A 32 15.80 7.82 -7.96
N THR A 33 15.21 6.77 -8.58
CA THR A 33 15.11 5.43 -7.95
C THR A 33 16.49 4.81 -7.72
N GLU A 34 17.40 4.91 -8.70
CA GLU A 34 18.79 4.43 -8.56
C GLU A 34 19.52 5.14 -7.43
N ILE A 35 19.39 6.46 -7.32
CA ILE A 35 19.97 7.26 -6.22
C ILE A 35 19.37 6.82 -4.87
N LEU A 36 18.06 6.62 -4.79
CA LEU A 36 17.37 6.19 -3.59
C LEU A 36 17.84 4.81 -3.11
N LEU A 37 17.88 3.81 -4.00
CA LEU A 37 18.37 2.47 -3.68
C LEU A 37 19.85 2.49 -3.28
N THR A 38 20.68 3.22 -4.00
CA THR A 38 22.11 3.39 -3.66
C THR A 38 22.25 3.99 -2.26
N HIS A 39 21.44 4.98 -1.92
CA HIS A 39 21.44 5.59 -0.58
C HIS A 39 21.11 4.55 0.51
N PHE A 40 20.09 3.71 0.32
CA PHE A 40 19.73 2.68 1.29
C PHE A 40 20.79 1.57 1.39
N ILE A 41 21.34 1.11 0.26
CA ILE A 41 22.40 0.11 0.26
C ILE A 41 23.65 0.63 1.00
N ASN A 42 24.03 1.89 0.79
CA ASN A 42 25.14 2.52 1.49
C ASN A 42 24.92 2.64 3.01
N LYS A 43 23.68 2.83 3.45
CA LYS A 43 23.34 2.83 4.87
C LYS A 43 23.55 1.50 5.57
N LEU A 44 23.54 0.38 4.84
CA LEU A 44 23.79 -0.95 5.40
C LEU A 44 25.24 -1.14 5.86
N ASN A 45 26.16 -0.22 5.52
CA ASN A 45 27.59 -0.27 5.91
C ASN A 45 28.21 -1.65 5.67
N LEU A 46 27.98 -2.24 4.50
CA LEU A 46 28.49 -3.56 4.13
C LEU A 46 30.02 -3.58 4.25
N LYS A 47 30.54 -4.38 5.17
CA LYS A 47 31.97 -4.48 5.43
C LYS A 47 32.64 -5.39 4.39
N GLY A 48 33.65 -4.85 3.68
CA GLY A 48 34.46 -5.58 2.72
C GLY A 48 34.39 -5.04 1.30
N ILE A 49 35.53 -5.02 0.60
CA ILE A 49 35.67 -4.46 -0.75
C ILE A 49 34.84 -5.23 -1.79
N PHE A 50 34.44 -6.46 -1.47
CA PHE A 50 33.64 -7.34 -2.33
C PHE A 50 32.26 -7.70 -1.76
N ALA A 51 31.83 -7.02 -0.71
CA ALA A 51 30.51 -7.27 -0.12
C ALA A 51 29.40 -6.75 -1.03
N ARG A 52 28.82 -7.65 -1.83
CA ARG A 52 27.66 -7.36 -2.67
C ARG A 52 26.42 -8.02 -2.08
N PRO A 53 25.37 -7.27 -1.77
CA PRO A 53 24.16 -7.85 -1.19
C PRO A 53 23.37 -8.68 -2.20
N THR A 54 22.66 -9.68 -1.69
CA THR A 54 21.50 -10.26 -2.37
C THR A 54 20.31 -9.39 -2.00
N ILE A 55 19.53 -8.97 -2.99
CA ILE A 55 18.38 -8.07 -2.79
C ILE A 55 17.12 -8.78 -3.26
N LEU A 56 16.07 -8.72 -2.46
CA LEU A 56 14.72 -9.09 -2.84
C LEU A 56 13.89 -7.81 -2.96
N ILE A 57 13.20 -7.65 -4.08
CA ILE A 57 12.34 -6.49 -4.36
C ILE A 57 10.94 -7.02 -4.65
N CYS A 58 9.96 -6.41 -4.03
CA CYS A 58 8.56 -6.70 -4.28
C CYS A 58 7.98 -5.79 -5.35
N CYS A 59 7.02 -6.30 -6.09
CA CYS A 59 6.29 -5.57 -7.11
C CYS A 59 4.82 -6.00 -7.13
N PRO A 60 3.92 -5.13 -7.61
CA PRO A 60 2.52 -5.48 -7.79
C PRO A 60 2.35 -6.68 -8.74
N SER A 61 1.27 -7.45 -8.56
CA SER A 61 1.03 -8.66 -9.36
C SER A 61 0.83 -8.42 -10.86
N ASN A 62 0.45 -7.19 -11.25
CA ASN A 62 0.19 -6.83 -12.64
C ASN A 62 1.39 -6.20 -13.37
N ILE A 63 2.60 -6.26 -12.80
CA ILE A 63 3.79 -5.66 -13.39
C ILE A 63 4.19 -6.36 -14.69
N THR A 64 4.58 -5.58 -15.70
CA THR A 64 5.05 -6.10 -16.99
C THR A 64 6.47 -6.68 -16.90
N SER A 65 6.83 -7.54 -17.84
CA SER A 65 8.20 -8.09 -17.94
C SER A 65 9.26 -7.00 -18.15
N ILE A 66 8.90 -5.91 -18.85
CA ILE A 66 9.78 -4.75 -19.07
C ILE A 66 10.02 -4.02 -17.74
N GLU A 67 8.99 -3.79 -16.96
CA GLU A 67 9.11 -3.15 -15.65
C GLU A 67 9.90 -4.03 -14.67
N LYS A 68 9.67 -5.37 -14.65
CA LYS A 68 10.49 -6.31 -13.88
C LYS A 68 11.98 -6.21 -14.25
N SER A 69 12.29 -6.19 -15.54
CA SER A 69 13.67 -6.03 -16.02
C SER A 69 14.27 -4.69 -15.60
N ALA A 70 13.50 -3.61 -15.65
CA ALA A 70 13.96 -2.29 -15.23
C ALA A 70 14.30 -2.25 -13.73
N ILE A 71 13.47 -2.86 -12.87
CA ILE A 71 13.74 -3.00 -11.43
C ILE A 71 15.02 -3.79 -11.19
N GLN A 72 15.20 -4.93 -11.89
CA GLN A 72 16.38 -5.76 -11.78
C GLN A 72 17.65 -5.00 -12.19
N ASP A 73 17.61 -4.27 -13.31
CA ASP A 73 18.73 -3.48 -13.80
C ASP A 73 19.13 -2.37 -12.81
N VAL A 74 18.16 -1.68 -12.22
CA VAL A 74 18.45 -0.66 -11.18
C VAL A 74 19.18 -1.31 -10.00
N ALA A 75 18.66 -2.41 -9.47
CA ALA A 75 19.27 -3.07 -8.31
C ALA A 75 20.69 -3.59 -8.61
N LEU A 76 20.93 -4.15 -9.80
CA LEU A 76 22.27 -4.59 -10.22
C LEU A 76 23.24 -3.41 -10.36
N ARG A 77 22.81 -2.27 -10.92
CA ARG A 77 23.63 -1.04 -11.01
C ARG A 77 23.97 -0.49 -9.63
N CYS A 78 23.09 -0.64 -8.66
CA CYS A 78 23.34 -0.26 -7.26
C CYS A 78 24.30 -1.20 -6.54
N GLY A 79 24.84 -2.24 -7.21
CA GLY A 79 25.86 -3.14 -6.69
C GLY A 79 25.35 -4.45 -6.11
N ALA A 80 24.10 -4.82 -6.35
CA ALA A 80 23.59 -6.14 -5.96
C ALA A 80 24.38 -7.27 -6.63
N LYS A 81 24.59 -8.38 -5.90
CA LYS A 81 25.14 -9.62 -6.44
C LYS A 81 24.08 -10.46 -7.13
N LYS A 82 22.91 -10.53 -6.51
CA LYS A 82 21.75 -11.27 -6.99
C LYS A 82 20.50 -10.49 -6.63
N VAL A 83 19.53 -10.48 -7.53
CA VAL A 83 18.23 -9.80 -7.34
C VAL A 83 17.14 -10.84 -7.52
N TYR A 84 16.27 -10.93 -6.55
CA TYR A 84 15.01 -11.65 -6.64
C TYR A 84 13.88 -10.64 -6.76
N ILE A 85 12.87 -10.99 -7.53
CA ILE A 85 11.66 -10.17 -7.69
C ILE A 85 10.48 -11.07 -7.38
N GLU A 86 9.69 -10.66 -6.38
CA GLU A 86 8.51 -11.38 -5.92
C GLU A 86 7.27 -10.48 -5.95
N GLU A 87 6.12 -11.08 -5.98
CA GLU A 87 4.85 -10.32 -5.98
C GLU A 87 4.48 -9.89 -4.56
N GLU A 88 4.09 -8.62 -4.42
CA GLU A 88 3.76 -8.00 -3.12
C GLU A 88 2.81 -8.83 -2.27
N PRO A 89 1.64 -9.32 -2.78
CA PRO A 89 0.70 -10.05 -1.94
C PRO A 89 1.24 -11.39 -1.42
N LYS A 90 2.14 -12.07 -2.17
CA LYS A 90 2.80 -13.30 -1.69
C LYS A 90 3.70 -12.98 -0.50
N VAL A 91 4.50 -11.94 -0.62
CA VAL A 91 5.43 -11.52 0.42
C VAL A 91 4.68 -10.96 1.63
N ALA A 92 3.64 -10.15 1.40
CA ALA A 92 2.78 -9.61 2.45
C ALA A 92 2.10 -10.73 3.28
N ALA A 93 1.61 -11.78 2.61
CA ALA A 93 1.03 -12.94 3.29
C ALA A 93 2.02 -13.64 4.21
N ILE A 94 3.27 -13.84 3.75
CA ILE A 94 4.34 -14.43 4.56
C ILE A 94 4.68 -13.54 5.75
N GLY A 95 4.80 -12.23 5.53
CA GLY A 95 5.07 -11.26 6.61
C GLY A 95 3.93 -11.12 7.61
N ALA A 96 2.69 -11.31 7.18
CA ALA A 96 1.54 -11.42 8.07
C ALA A 96 1.47 -12.75 8.86
N GLY A 97 2.46 -13.63 8.69
CA GLY A 97 2.54 -14.92 9.40
C GLY A 97 1.67 -16.03 8.82
N LEU A 98 1.17 -15.87 7.59
CA LEU A 98 0.37 -16.91 6.95
C LEU A 98 1.26 -18.05 6.44
N ASP A 99 0.90 -19.29 6.77
CA ASP A 99 1.55 -20.48 6.21
C ASP A 99 0.97 -20.83 4.84
N ILE A 100 1.54 -20.20 3.81
CA ILE A 100 1.11 -20.40 2.42
C ILE A 100 1.67 -21.69 1.80
N SER A 101 2.56 -22.42 2.47
CA SER A 101 3.21 -23.63 1.94
C SER A 101 2.28 -24.83 1.86
N LYS A 102 1.20 -24.81 2.65
CA LYS A 102 0.21 -25.90 2.73
C LYS A 102 -0.81 -25.85 1.59
N PRO A 103 -1.41 -27.00 1.23
CA PRO A 103 -2.52 -27.06 0.28
C PRO A 103 -3.82 -26.54 0.92
N SER A 104 -3.87 -25.24 1.20
CA SER A 104 -4.98 -24.58 1.88
C SER A 104 -5.07 -23.13 1.44
N GLY A 105 -6.28 -22.63 1.21
CA GLY A 105 -6.53 -21.26 0.80
C GLY A 105 -6.15 -20.24 1.86
N ASN A 106 -5.38 -19.24 1.47
CA ASN A 106 -5.07 -18.05 2.26
C ASN A 106 -5.35 -16.83 1.39
N MET A 107 -6.08 -15.85 1.89
CA MET A 107 -6.39 -14.64 1.15
C MET A 107 -5.82 -13.42 1.84
N VAL A 108 -5.15 -12.57 1.07
CA VAL A 108 -4.59 -11.30 1.51
C VAL A 108 -5.10 -10.17 0.63
N ILE A 109 -5.31 -9.01 1.23
CA ILE A 109 -5.55 -7.73 0.56
C ILE A 109 -4.49 -6.77 1.05
N ASP A 110 -3.50 -6.51 0.21
CA ASP A 110 -2.41 -5.56 0.50
C ASP A 110 -2.76 -4.19 -0.08
N ILE A 111 -2.95 -3.20 0.80
CA ILE A 111 -3.38 -1.85 0.43
C ILE A 111 -2.22 -0.89 0.68
N GLY A 112 -1.43 -0.64 -0.35
CA GLY A 112 -0.29 0.25 -0.30
C GLY A 112 -0.64 1.74 -0.45
N GLY A 113 0.33 2.53 -0.92
CA GLY A 113 0.11 3.94 -1.28
C GLY A 113 -0.52 4.08 -2.66
N GLY A 114 0.02 3.40 -3.68
CA GLY A 114 -0.39 3.51 -5.08
C GLY A 114 -1.23 2.34 -5.59
N THR A 115 -1.07 1.14 -5.03
CA THR A 115 -1.72 -0.10 -5.47
C THR A 115 -2.42 -0.81 -4.33
N THR A 116 -3.48 -1.52 -4.69
CA THR A 116 -4.12 -2.55 -3.86
C THR A 116 -4.02 -3.88 -4.59
N ASP A 117 -3.38 -4.85 -3.96
CA ASP A 117 -3.18 -6.19 -4.48
C ASP A 117 -4.00 -7.19 -3.66
N VAL A 118 -4.92 -7.86 -4.34
CA VAL A 118 -5.78 -8.90 -3.75
C VAL A 118 -5.32 -10.24 -4.29
N ALA A 119 -5.02 -11.20 -3.43
CA ALA A 119 -4.58 -12.51 -3.86
C ALA A 119 -5.05 -13.64 -2.95
N VAL A 120 -5.28 -14.80 -3.57
CA VAL A 120 -5.44 -16.10 -2.92
C VAL A 120 -4.21 -16.94 -3.20
N LEU A 121 -3.61 -17.48 -2.12
CA LEU A 121 -2.37 -18.24 -2.15
C LEU A 121 -2.60 -19.65 -1.61
N SER A 122 -1.89 -20.62 -2.20
CA SER A 122 -1.84 -22.00 -1.77
C SER A 122 -0.58 -22.67 -2.30
N LEU A 123 -0.01 -23.64 -1.58
CA LEU A 123 1.19 -24.40 -2.00
C LEU A 123 2.39 -23.52 -2.34
N GLY A 124 2.53 -22.39 -1.66
CA GLY A 124 3.66 -21.47 -1.82
C GLY A 124 3.54 -20.49 -2.98
N ASP A 125 2.41 -20.47 -3.71
CA ASP A 125 2.25 -19.61 -4.87
C ASP A 125 0.85 -18.95 -4.95
N ILE A 126 0.71 -17.98 -5.85
CA ILE A 126 -0.56 -17.28 -6.10
C ILE A 126 -1.44 -18.14 -7.01
N VAL A 127 -2.66 -18.40 -6.54
CA VAL A 127 -3.69 -19.16 -7.31
C VAL A 127 -4.51 -18.22 -8.17
N THR A 128 -4.93 -17.08 -7.62
CA THR A 128 -5.64 -16.02 -8.32
C THR A 128 -5.33 -14.70 -7.67
N SER A 129 -5.23 -13.65 -8.47
CA SER A 129 -4.96 -12.30 -7.96
C SER A 129 -5.56 -11.23 -8.85
N GLN A 130 -5.73 -10.04 -8.26
CA GLN A 130 -6.08 -8.81 -8.96
C GLN A 130 -5.35 -7.65 -8.34
N SER A 131 -4.75 -6.79 -9.18
CA SER A 131 -4.08 -5.56 -8.76
C SER A 131 -4.84 -4.35 -9.27
N LEU A 132 -5.03 -3.36 -8.40
CA LEU A 132 -5.71 -2.10 -8.68
C LEU A 132 -4.75 -0.93 -8.45
N LYS A 133 -4.81 0.09 -9.31
CA LYS A 133 -4.13 1.37 -9.10
C LYS A 133 -5.01 2.32 -8.25
N ILE A 134 -5.58 1.80 -7.20
CA ILE A 134 -6.48 2.48 -6.25
C ILE A 134 -6.05 2.06 -4.85
N ALA A 135 -5.52 3.01 -4.06
CA ALA A 135 -5.01 2.79 -2.72
C ALA A 135 -4.92 4.12 -1.94
N GLY A 136 -3.98 4.25 -1.01
CA GLY A 136 -3.84 5.40 -0.12
C GLY A 136 -3.77 6.77 -0.81
N ASP A 137 -3.05 6.87 -1.93
CA ASP A 137 -2.94 8.14 -2.68
C ASP A 137 -4.27 8.53 -3.34
N LYS A 138 -5.07 7.55 -3.77
CA LYS A 138 -6.42 7.80 -4.29
C LYS A 138 -7.37 8.25 -3.18
N MET A 139 -7.25 7.68 -1.99
CA MET A 139 -8.01 8.12 -0.81
C MET A 139 -7.73 9.60 -0.51
N ASP A 140 -6.45 10.01 -0.54
CA ASP A 140 -6.07 11.42 -0.33
C ASP A 140 -6.69 12.34 -1.38
N GLN A 141 -6.70 11.94 -2.64
CA GLN A 141 -7.32 12.69 -3.73
C GLN A 141 -8.83 12.85 -3.56
N GLU A 142 -9.53 11.81 -3.10
CA GLU A 142 -10.97 11.91 -2.85
C GLU A 142 -11.29 12.81 -1.65
N ILE A 143 -10.45 12.81 -0.61
CA ILE A 143 -10.56 13.76 0.51
C ILE A 143 -10.35 15.20 0.01
N ILE A 144 -9.31 15.47 -0.82
CA ILE A 144 -9.07 16.80 -1.41
C ILE A 144 -10.30 17.25 -2.21
N LYS A 145 -10.82 16.36 -3.04
CA LYS A 145 -12.00 16.63 -3.87
C LYS A 145 -13.23 16.94 -3.00
N TYR A 146 -13.50 16.12 -1.98
CA TYR A 146 -14.62 16.32 -1.06
C TYR A 146 -14.55 17.67 -0.34
N VAL A 147 -13.38 18.00 0.23
CA VAL A 147 -13.16 19.27 0.93
C VAL A 147 -13.31 20.47 -0.02
N LYS A 148 -12.78 20.35 -1.25
CA LYS A 148 -12.94 21.37 -2.29
C LYS A 148 -14.39 21.57 -2.66
N ASP A 149 -15.14 20.50 -2.87
CA ASP A 149 -16.51 20.58 -3.37
C ASP A 149 -17.49 21.07 -2.29
N LYS A 150 -17.35 20.58 -1.07
CA LYS A 150 -18.25 20.92 0.04
C LYS A 150 -17.90 22.27 0.68
N TYR A 151 -16.65 22.52 0.98
CA TYR A 151 -16.19 23.66 1.78
C TYR A 151 -15.59 24.81 0.97
N LYS A 152 -15.39 24.59 -0.34
CA LYS A 152 -14.67 25.50 -1.23
C LYS A 152 -13.27 25.82 -0.68
N LEU A 153 -12.65 24.83 -0.03
CA LEU A 153 -11.34 24.92 0.58
C LEU A 153 -10.33 24.07 -0.21
N LEU A 154 -9.22 24.67 -0.59
CA LEU A 154 -8.09 23.97 -1.22
C LEU A 154 -7.10 23.51 -0.15
N ILE A 155 -6.91 22.21 -0.05
CA ILE A 155 -5.89 21.56 0.79
C ILE A 155 -4.85 20.84 -0.09
N GLY A 156 -3.67 20.61 0.46
CA GLY A 156 -2.62 19.84 -0.21
C GLY A 156 -2.62 18.36 0.18
N ASP A 157 -1.81 17.55 -0.53
CA ASP A 157 -1.70 16.10 -0.32
C ASP A 157 -1.32 15.74 1.13
N ALA A 158 -0.37 16.47 1.73
CA ALA A 158 0.04 16.23 3.10
C ALA A 158 -1.10 16.45 4.11
N THR A 159 -1.94 17.47 3.90
CA THR A 159 -3.12 17.72 4.75
C THR A 159 -4.18 16.63 4.56
N ALA A 160 -4.39 16.18 3.33
CA ALA A 160 -5.34 15.11 3.04
C ALA A 160 -4.90 13.78 3.67
N GLU A 161 -3.61 13.45 3.58
CA GLU A 161 -3.04 12.27 4.24
C GLU A 161 -3.20 12.35 5.77
N GLU A 162 -3.03 13.55 6.36
CA GLU A 162 -3.25 13.77 7.78
C GLU A 162 -4.72 13.55 8.16
N VAL A 163 -5.67 14.10 7.40
CA VAL A 163 -7.12 13.86 7.58
C VAL A 163 -7.43 12.37 7.50
N LYS A 164 -6.92 11.67 6.47
CA LYS A 164 -7.10 10.22 6.33
C LYS A 164 -6.60 9.46 7.55
N LYS A 165 -5.42 9.81 8.09
CA LYS A 165 -4.82 9.12 9.23
C LYS A 165 -5.51 9.41 10.56
N GLN A 166 -6.04 10.61 10.75
CA GLN A 166 -6.63 11.03 12.03
C GLN A 166 -8.11 10.70 12.13
N ILE A 167 -8.87 10.95 11.05
CA ILE A 167 -10.32 10.78 11.05
C ILE A 167 -10.85 9.97 9.85
N GLY A 168 -9.95 9.37 9.03
CA GLY A 168 -10.35 8.53 7.91
C GLY A 168 -11.08 7.29 8.40
N CYS A 169 -12.29 7.05 7.86
CA CYS A 169 -13.14 5.94 8.23
C CYS A 169 -13.83 5.35 6.99
N ALA A 170 -13.88 4.02 6.90
CA ALA A 170 -14.50 3.33 5.77
C ALA A 170 -15.96 2.94 6.01
N PHE A 171 -16.41 2.95 7.26
CA PHE A 171 -17.74 2.55 7.67
C PHE A 171 -18.25 3.44 8.80
N GLU A 172 -19.54 3.39 9.13
CA GLU A 172 -20.13 4.23 10.19
C GLU A 172 -19.28 4.16 11.48
N PRO A 173 -18.81 5.31 11.99
CA PRO A 173 -18.01 5.33 13.21
C PRO A 173 -18.88 5.04 14.44
N ASP A 174 -18.31 4.34 15.42
CA ASP A 174 -18.99 4.09 16.70
C ASP A 174 -19.11 5.38 17.52
N GLU A 175 -18.09 6.25 17.44
CA GLU A 175 -18.03 7.59 18.05
C GLU A 175 -17.48 8.56 17.03
N GLU A 176 -18.10 9.76 16.95
CA GLU A 176 -17.74 10.79 15.97
C GLU A 176 -16.51 11.58 16.42
N THR A 177 -15.43 11.48 15.70
CA THR A 177 -14.24 12.31 15.88
C THR A 177 -14.27 13.50 14.92
N VAL A 178 -13.81 14.65 15.39
CA VAL A 178 -13.76 15.90 14.62
C VAL A 178 -12.32 16.41 14.55
N MET A 179 -11.93 16.93 13.38
CA MET A 179 -10.59 17.49 13.13
C MET A 179 -10.70 18.87 12.51
N ASP A 180 -9.82 19.79 12.92
CA ASP A 180 -9.64 21.09 12.27
C ASP A 180 -8.76 20.94 11.02
N VAL A 181 -9.32 21.27 9.86
CA VAL A 181 -8.64 21.20 8.56
C VAL A 181 -8.37 22.61 8.05
N ARG A 182 -7.10 22.88 7.71
CA ARG A 182 -6.63 24.19 7.27
C ARG A 182 -6.28 24.19 5.79
N GLY A 183 -6.66 25.24 5.09
CA GLY A 183 -6.37 25.39 3.68
C GLY A 183 -6.59 26.82 3.20
N ARG A 184 -6.67 26.97 1.86
CA ARG A 184 -6.94 28.25 1.21
C ARG A 184 -8.38 28.27 0.72
N ASP A 185 -9.15 29.24 1.16
CA ASP A 185 -10.52 29.48 0.68
C ASP A 185 -10.48 29.83 -0.83
N LEU A 186 -11.27 29.14 -1.62
CA LEU A 186 -11.29 29.33 -3.08
C LEU A 186 -12.04 30.61 -3.51
N VAL A 187 -12.88 31.17 -2.62
CA VAL A 187 -13.67 32.37 -2.90
C VAL A 187 -12.87 33.63 -2.58
N THR A 188 -12.26 33.67 -1.39
CA THR A 188 -11.55 34.85 -0.89
C THR A 188 -10.04 34.79 -1.15
N GLY A 189 -9.47 33.61 -1.43
CA GLY A 189 -8.05 33.38 -1.57
C GLY A 189 -7.26 33.37 -0.25
N LEU A 190 -7.94 33.58 0.89
CA LEU A 190 -7.30 33.69 2.20
C LEU A 190 -7.22 32.33 2.92
N PRO A 191 -6.30 32.21 3.91
CA PRO A 191 -6.26 31.05 4.80
C PRO A 191 -7.61 30.90 5.55
N LYS A 192 -8.07 29.66 5.66
CA LYS A 192 -9.33 29.31 6.34
C LYS A 192 -9.19 27.97 7.05
N THR A 193 -9.86 27.83 8.19
CA THR A 193 -10.01 26.59 8.94
C THR A 193 -11.46 26.14 8.90
N ILE A 194 -11.68 24.85 8.70
CA ILE A 194 -12.98 24.20 8.81
C ILE A 194 -12.90 23.06 9.81
N GLN A 195 -14.03 22.59 10.31
CA GLN A 195 -14.14 21.33 11.04
C GLN A 195 -14.68 20.25 10.11
N MET A 196 -14.04 19.09 10.11
CA MET A 196 -14.44 17.90 9.36
C MET A 196 -14.54 16.72 10.31
N ASN A 197 -15.52 15.87 10.13
CA ASN A 197 -15.78 14.71 10.98
C ASN A 197 -15.59 13.37 10.24
N GLU A 198 -15.57 12.26 10.99
CA GLU A 198 -15.39 10.90 10.44
C GLU A 198 -16.48 10.52 9.44
N SER A 199 -17.75 10.82 9.71
CA SER A 199 -18.86 10.51 8.79
C SER A 199 -18.70 11.17 7.42
N GLU A 200 -18.04 12.33 7.36
CA GLU A 200 -17.72 12.99 6.11
C GLU A 200 -16.62 12.24 5.34
N THR A 201 -15.66 11.64 6.04
CA THR A 201 -14.63 10.82 5.38
C THR A 201 -15.23 9.51 4.85
N VAL A 202 -16.21 8.92 5.52
CA VAL A 202 -16.96 7.77 4.98
C VAL A 202 -17.60 8.14 3.64
N SER A 203 -18.21 9.33 3.55
CA SER A 203 -18.80 9.82 2.30
C SER A 203 -17.74 10.09 1.21
N ALA A 204 -16.57 10.61 1.59
CA ALA A 204 -15.48 10.89 0.65
C ALA A 204 -14.81 9.62 0.13
N LEU A 205 -14.65 8.60 0.97
CA LEU A 205 -13.88 7.38 0.68
C LEU A 205 -14.73 6.21 0.17
N GLY A 206 -16.06 6.34 0.19
CA GLY A 206 -16.99 5.24 -0.12
C GLY A 206 -16.73 4.60 -1.48
N GLU A 207 -16.49 5.38 -2.53
CA GLU A 207 -16.21 4.86 -3.88
C GLU A 207 -14.90 4.05 -3.94
N VAL A 208 -13.87 4.50 -3.21
CA VAL A 208 -12.58 3.81 -3.12
C VAL A 208 -12.74 2.48 -2.38
N CYS A 209 -13.40 2.49 -1.23
CA CYS A 209 -13.66 1.29 -0.44
C CYS A 209 -14.51 0.27 -1.21
N GLU A 210 -15.55 0.72 -1.91
CA GLU A 210 -16.39 -0.14 -2.74
C GLU A 210 -15.61 -0.77 -3.90
N THR A 211 -14.69 -0.03 -4.52
CA THR A 211 -13.85 -0.57 -5.60
C THR A 211 -12.94 -1.68 -5.08
N ILE A 212 -12.37 -1.52 -3.89
CA ILE A 212 -11.56 -2.57 -3.24
C ILE A 212 -12.44 -3.80 -2.91
N LEU A 213 -13.63 -3.58 -2.38
CA LEU A 213 -14.60 -4.65 -2.10
C LEU A 213 -14.97 -5.45 -3.36
N ILE A 214 -15.22 -4.76 -4.47
CA ILE A 214 -15.55 -5.40 -5.76
C ILE A 214 -14.38 -6.27 -6.24
N ALA A 215 -13.14 -5.77 -6.15
CA ALA A 215 -11.97 -6.56 -6.53
C ALA A 215 -11.81 -7.81 -5.65
N ALA A 216 -12.02 -7.69 -4.35
CA ALA A 216 -11.97 -8.83 -3.44
C ALA A 216 -13.05 -9.88 -3.77
N LYS A 217 -14.28 -9.45 -4.11
CA LYS A 217 -15.34 -10.35 -4.60
C LYS A 217 -14.94 -11.07 -5.89
N GLN A 218 -14.39 -10.35 -6.87
CA GLN A 218 -13.96 -10.93 -8.14
C GLN A 218 -12.86 -11.98 -7.96
N VAL A 219 -11.92 -11.77 -7.06
CA VAL A 219 -10.88 -12.76 -6.73
C VAL A 219 -11.51 -13.99 -6.07
N LEU A 220 -12.43 -13.81 -5.12
CA LEU A 220 -13.14 -14.94 -4.49
C LEU A 220 -13.98 -15.74 -5.51
N GLU A 221 -14.66 -15.08 -6.45
CA GLU A 221 -15.44 -15.72 -7.50
C GLU A 221 -14.58 -16.58 -8.44
N GLN A 222 -13.32 -16.20 -8.66
CA GLN A 222 -12.36 -16.94 -9.48
C GLN A 222 -11.61 -18.02 -8.67
N THR A 223 -11.75 -18.04 -7.36
CA THR A 223 -11.05 -18.96 -6.48
C THR A 223 -11.70 -20.35 -6.53
N PRO A 224 -10.90 -21.44 -6.63
CA PRO A 224 -11.43 -22.81 -6.54
C PRO A 224 -12.26 -23.03 -5.28
N PRO A 225 -13.38 -23.79 -5.35
CA PRO A 225 -14.31 -23.95 -4.23
C PRO A 225 -13.68 -24.45 -2.93
N GLU A 226 -12.71 -25.37 -3.02
CA GLU A 226 -12.01 -25.92 -1.86
C GLU A 226 -11.19 -24.85 -1.13
N LEU A 227 -10.51 -23.99 -1.87
CA LEU A 227 -9.74 -22.88 -1.28
C LEU A 227 -10.66 -21.77 -0.74
N SER A 228 -11.81 -21.53 -1.39
CA SER A 228 -12.82 -20.59 -0.88
C SER A 228 -13.41 -21.08 0.45
N ALA A 229 -13.62 -22.37 0.61
CA ALA A 229 -14.08 -22.95 1.89
C ALA A 229 -13.05 -22.75 3.01
N ASP A 230 -11.76 -22.85 2.71
CA ASP A 230 -10.69 -22.54 3.67
C ASP A 230 -10.72 -21.08 4.11
N ILE A 231 -10.91 -20.16 3.16
CA ILE A 231 -10.94 -18.71 3.41
C ILE A 231 -12.13 -18.32 4.30
N VAL A 232 -13.29 -18.98 4.14
CA VAL A 232 -14.45 -18.75 5.04
C VAL A 232 -14.09 -19.06 6.50
N ASN A 233 -13.27 -20.07 6.72
CA ASN A 233 -12.88 -20.49 8.08
C ASN A 233 -11.71 -19.65 8.64
N LYS A 234 -10.72 -19.30 7.79
CA LYS A 234 -9.50 -18.62 8.22
C LYS A 234 -9.64 -17.10 8.22
N GLY A 235 -10.54 -16.57 7.39
CA GLY A 235 -10.67 -15.15 7.14
C GLY A 235 -9.70 -14.61 6.07
N ILE A 236 -9.80 -13.31 5.84
CA ILE A 236 -8.99 -12.52 4.91
C ILE A 236 -8.09 -11.61 5.73
N PHE A 237 -6.82 -11.50 5.34
CA PHE A 237 -5.85 -10.66 6.03
C PHE A 237 -5.60 -9.36 5.26
N LEU A 238 -5.73 -8.21 5.94
CA LEU A 238 -5.40 -6.89 5.42
C LEU A 238 -3.97 -6.53 5.78
N THR A 239 -3.20 -6.11 4.80
CA THR A 239 -1.82 -5.63 4.94
C THR A 239 -1.64 -4.28 4.25
N GLY A 240 -0.46 -3.67 4.39
CA GLY A 240 -0.19 -2.34 3.87
C GLY A 240 -0.77 -1.22 4.72
N GLY A 241 -0.35 0.01 4.42
CA GLY A 241 -0.76 1.19 5.18
C GLY A 241 -2.26 1.52 5.10
N GLY A 242 -2.90 1.16 3.99
CA GLY A 242 -4.34 1.35 3.81
C GLY A 242 -5.20 0.46 4.71
N ALA A 243 -4.67 -0.67 5.17
CA ALA A 243 -5.33 -1.55 6.15
C ALA A 243 -5.62 -0.85 7.49
N LEU A 244 -4.90 0.24 7.79
CA LEU A 244 -5.10 1.05 9.00
C LEU A 244 -6.27 2.03 8.90
N LEU A 245 -6.95 2.13 7.75
CA LEU A 245 -8.15 2.94 7.63
C LEU A 245 -9.23 2.39 8.58
N LYS A 246 -9.71 3.24 9.48
CA LYS A 246 -10.66 2.84 10.53
C LYS A 246 -11.90 2.16 9.94
N ASN A 247 -12.30 1.04 10.52
CA ASN A 247 -13.46 0.23 10.13
C ASN A 247 -13.45 -0.32 8.68
N LEU A 248 -12.29 -0.34 8.00
CA LEU A 248 -12.18 -0.95 6.68
C LEU A 248 -12.39 -2.47 6.74
N ASP A 249 -11.90 -3.11 7.79
CA ASP A 249 -12.14 -4.51 8.12
C ASP A 249 -13.64 -4.81 8.24
N LYS A 250 -14.36 -4.03 9.03
CA LYS A 250 -15.82 -4.17 9.21
C LYS A 250 -16.58 -3.97 7.89
N PHE A 251 -16.17 -2.97 7.09
CA PHE A 251 -16.77 -2.71 5.79
C PHE A 251 -16.62 -3.90 4.84
N LEU A 252 -15.40 -4.43 4.74
CA LEU A 252 -15.09 -5.58 3.88
C LEU A 252 -15.75 -6.86 4.40
N GLU A 253 -15.72 -7.11 5.71
CA GLU A 253 -16.39 -8.26 6.33
C GLU A 253 -17.89 -8.27 6.03
N GLN A 254 -18.56 -7.12 6.17
CA GLN A 254 -19.97 -6.99 5.85
C GLN A 254 -20.25 -7.29 4.36
N GLY A 255 -19.39 -6.80 3.46
CA GLY A 255 -19.57 -6.96 2.02
C GLY A 255 -19.22 -8.34 1.48
N LEU A 256 -18.19 -9.00 2.05
CA LEU A 256 -17.69 -10.32 1.63
C LEU A 256 -18.36 -11.48 2.36
N LYS A 257 -18.95 -11.24 3.54
CA LYS A 257 -19.50 -12.28 4.44
C LYS A 257 -18.45 -13.30 4.90
N VAL A 258 -17.21 -12.87 5.01
CA VAL A 258 -16.05 -13.65 5.47
C VAL A 258 -15.33 -12.79 6.51
N PRO A 259 -14.84 -13.37 7.63
CA PRO A 259 -14.07 -12.62 8.62
C PRO A 259 -12.89 -11.90 7.98
N VAL A 260 -12.63 -10.66 8.41
CA VAL A 260 -11.54 -9.83 7.90
C VAL A 260 -10.68 -9.35 9.07
N PHE A 261 -9.37 -9.59 9.00
CA PHE A 261 -8.41 -9.28 10.06
C PHE A 261 -7.34 -8.33 9.54
N VAL A 262 -7.00 -7.33 10.32
CA VAL A 262 -5.83 -6.49 10.06
C VAL A 262 -4.60 -7.20 10.63
N ALA A 263 -3.52 -7.30 9.86
CA ALA A 263 -2.26 -7.85 10.35
C ALA A 263 -1.72 -7.03 11.53
N ASP A 264 -0.92 -7.65 12.41
CA ASP A 264 -0.39 -6.97 13.61
C ASP A 264 0.48 -5.75 13.25
N THR A 265 1.30 -5.87 12.20
CA THR A 265 2.20 -4.83 11.70
C THR A 265 1.97 -4.58 10.20
N PRO A 266 0.78 -4.06 9.80
CA PRO A 266 0.38 -4.08 8.39
C PRO A 266 1.30 -3.27 7.48
N LEU A 267 1.95 -2.20 7.98
CA LEU A 267 2.94 -1.41 7.25
C LEU A 267 4.24 -2.17 6.97
N ASP A 268 4.59 -3.14 7.80
CA ASP A 268 5.88 -3.81 7.78
C ASP A 268 5.82 -5.22 7.16
N CYS A 269 4.61 -5.75 6.91
CA CYS A 269 4.39 -7.12 6.40
C CYS A 269 5.26 -7.44 5.17
N VAL A 270 5.31 -6.55 4.17
CA VAL A 270 6.12 -6.79 2.98
C VAL A 270 7.61 -6.83 3.32
N ALA A 271 8.11 -5.94 4.19
CA ALA A 271 9.51 -5.92 4.60
C ALA A 271 9.87 -7.14 5.44
N GLU A 272 9.02 -7.54 6.38
CA GLU A 272 9.19 -8.73 7.21
C GLU A 272 9.15 -10.01 6.36
N GLY A 273 8.21 -10.10 5.43
CA GLY A 273 8.12 -11.20 4.47
C GLY A 273 9.35 -11.33 3.58
N CYS A 274 9.91 -10.21 3.11
CA CYS A 274 11.20 -10.20 2.41
C CYS A 274 12.32 -10.81 3.26
N GLY A 275 12.38 -10.46 4.54
CA GLY A 275 13.34 -11.02 5.50
C GLY A 275 13.20 -12.53 5.63
N VAL A 276 11.98 -13.01 5.87
CA VAL A 276 11.69 -14.46 5.99
C VAL A 276 12.08 -15.22 4.73
N MET A 277 11.75 -14.67 3.54
CA MET A 277 12.09 -15.31 2.27
C MET A 277 13.59 -15.35 1.99
N LEU A 278 14.33 -14.30 2.33
CA LEU A 278 15.79 -14.27 2.17
C LEU A 278 16.51 -15.23 3.12
N GLU A 279 15.97 -15.43 4.32
CA GLU A 279 16.49 -16.40 5.29
C GLU A 279 16.13 -17.84 4.92
N ASN A 280 14.98 -18.04 4.30
CA ASN A 280 14.50 -19.35 3.86
C ASN A 280 14.43 -19.42 2.33
N THR A 281 15.55 -19.82 1.70
CA THR A 281 15.71 -19.84 0.24
C THR A 281 14.78 -20.82 -0.49
N THR A 282 14.02 -21.66 0.21
CA THR A 282 13.00 -22.53 -0.42
C THR A 282 11.86 -21.73 -1.04
N TYR A 283 11.60 -20.51 -0.55
CA TYR A 283 10.61 -19.59 -1.14
C TYR A 283 11.11 -18.88 -2.42
N LEU A 284 12.42 -18.95 -2.72
CA LEU A 284 13.07 -18.21 -3.81
C LEU A 284 13.51 -19.09 -4.98
N GLN A 285 12.87 -20.22 -5.18
CA GLN A 285 13.17 -21.17 -6.28
C GLN A 285 12.38 -20.86 -7.54
#